data_9832dc02e68ec5a98e07170c114bd080
#
_entry.id   9832dc02e68ec5a98e07170c114bd080
#
_cell.length_a   1.000
_cell.length_b   1.000
_cell.length_c   1.000
_cell.angle_alpha   90.00
_cell.angle_beta   90.00
_cell.angle_gamma   90.00
#
_symmetry.space_group_name_H-M   'P 1'
#
loop_
_entity.id
_entity.type
_entity.pdbx_description
1 polymer ?
#
loop_
_entity_poly.entity_id
_entity_poly.type
_entity_poly.pdbx_seq_one_letter_code
_entity_poly.pdbx_strand_id
1 'polypeptide(L)'
;MWTSIDNGAAIGTRGSENGIIDREEEHTDGARITLERDGSIAPFSITCGVYGWICHTRFFGTAEEAGEAFEAMKVELGNILSLIPLESDPEVDAKRRLIVDAIQDFVARFP
;
A
#
# COMPACT_ATOMS: atom_id res chain seq x y z
N MET A 1 -11.29 -2.26 6.28
CA MET A 1 -11.14 -3.72 6.16
C MET A 1 -10.44 -4.06 4.85
N TRP A 2 -9.45 -4.90 4.91
CA TRP A 2 -8.72 -5.36 3.73
C TRP A 2 -9.42 -6.57 3.12
N THR A 3 -9.58 -6.57 1.81
CA THR A 3 -10.17 -7.68 1.06
C THR A 3 -9.40 -7.90 -0.24
N SER A 4 -9.43 -9.13 -0.78
CA SER A 4 -8.84 -9.41 -2.08
C SER A 4 -9.56 -8.64 -3.18
N ILE A 5 -8.81 -8.05 -4.10
CA ILE A 5 -9.39 -7.34 -5.24
C ILE A 5 -9.97 -8.35 -6.22
N ASP A 6 -11.23 -8.14 -6.62
CA ASP A 6 -11.95 -8.99 -7.59
C ASP A 6 -11.83 -10.48 -7.25
N ASN A 7 -11.92 -10.83 -5.97
CA ASN A 7 -11.82 -12.21 -5.49
C ASN A 7 -10.50 -12.90 -5.91
N GLY A 8 -9.42 -12.13 -6.06
CA GLY A 8 -8.12 -12.66 -6.45
C GLY A 8 -7.94 -12.89 -7.94
N ALA A 9 -8.78 -12.28 -8.78
CA ALA A 9 -8.73 -12.48 -10.23
C ALA A 9 -7.37 -12.10 -10.86
N ALA A 10 -6.67 -11.11 -10.31
CA ALA A 10 -5.37 -10.67 -10.81
C ALA A 10 -4.20 -11.53 -10.34
N ILE A 11 -4.39 -12.40 -9.34
CA ILE A 11 -3.31 -13.26 -8.84
C ILE A 11 -2.84 -14.20 -9.95
N GLY A 12 -1.52 -14.26 -10.14
CA GLY A 12 -0.89 -15.02 -11.22
C GLY A 12 -0.75 -14.26 -12.52
N THR A 13 -1.27 -13.03 -12.61
CA THR A 13 -1.09 -12.16 -13.78
C THR A 13 0.11 -11.22 -13.56
N ARG A 14 0.52 -10.52 -14.62
CA ARG A 14 1.65 -9.61 -14.58
C ARG A 14 1.24 -8.27 -13.96
N GLY A 15 2.05 -7.78 -13.01
CA GLY A 15 1.81 -6.53 -12.32
C GLY A 15 2.64 -5.36 -12.86
N SER A 16 2.53 -4.22 -12.19
CA SER A 16 3.16 -2.96 -12.60
C SER A 16 4.70 -2.99 -12.57
N GLU A 17 5.29 -3.83 -11.73
CA GLU A 17 6.74 -4.00 -11.63
C GLU A 17 7.24 -5.16 -12.50
N ASN A 18 6.44 -5.58 -13.46
CA ASN A 18 6.75 -6.65 -14.40
C ASN A 18 6.98 -8.01 -13.73
N GLY A 19 6.48 -8.18 -12.53
CA GLY A 19 6.46 -9.43 -11.80
C GLY A 19 5.10 -10.11 -11.91
N ILE A 20 4.95 -11.21 -11.18
CA ILE A 20 3.72 -11.97 -11.11
C ILE A 20 3.03 -11.62 -9.79
N ILE A 21 1.77 -11.22 -9.84
CA ILE A 21 1.01 -10.85 -8.65
C ILE A 21 0.74 -12.09 -7.79
N ASP A 22 1.24 -12.07 -6.55
CA ASP A 22 1.01 -13.10 -5.56
C ASP A 22 -0.12 -12.74 -4.60
N ARG A 23 -0.21 -11.47 -4.21
CA ARG A 23 -1.25 -10.97 -3.32
C ARG A 23 -1.66 -9.58 -3.78
N GLU A 24 -2.95 -9.30 -3.74
CA GLU A 24 -3.49 -7.98 -4.05
C GLU A 24 -4.72 -7.74 -3.19
N GLU A 25 -4.68 -6.69 -2.38
CA GLU A 25 -5.74 -6.36 -1.46
C GLU A 25 -6.09 -4.88 -1.52
N GLU A 26 -7.33 -4.60 -1.21
CA GLU A 26 -7.89 -3.25 -1.17
C GLU A 26 -8.55 -3.01 0.17
N HIS A 27 -8.37 -1.81 0.72
CA HIS A 27 -9.07 -1.39 1.91
C HIS A 27 -10.31 -0.60 1.52
N THR A 28 -11.42 -0.85 2.22
CA THR A 28 -12.71 -0.21 1.93
C THR A 28 -12.66 1.32 2.01
N ASP A 29 -11.73 1.87 2.79
CA ASP A 29 -11.58 3.32 2.97
C ASP A 29 -10.65 3.99 1.95
N GLY A 30 -10.11 3.24 0.98
CA GLY A 30 -9.41 3.83 -0.16
C GLY A 30 -7.90 3.60 -0.22
N ALA A 31 -7.43 2.40 0.08
CA ALA A 31 -6.04 2.01 -0.10
C ALA A 31 -5.94 0.69 -0.87
N ARG A 32 -4.77 0.45 -1.42
CA ARG A 32 -4.46 -0.74 -2.21
C ARG A 32 -3.01 -1.16 -1.95
N ILE A 33 -2.76 -2.47 -1.96
CA ILE A 33 -1.43 -3.04 -1.80
C ILE A 33 -1.29 -4.30 -2.66
N THR A 34 -0.17 -4.41 -3.39
CA THR A 34 0.10 -5.51 -4.30
C THR A 34 1.50 -6.06 -4.06
N LEU A 35 1.61 -7.37 -3.86
CA LEU A 35 2.88 -8.09 -3.77
C LEU A 35 3.11 -8.84 -5.07
N GLU A 36 4.27 -8.59 -5.69
CA GLU A 36 4.71 -9.28 -6.91
C GLU A 36 5.98 -10.08 -6.64
N ARG A 37 6.11 -11.22 -7.34
CA ARG A 37 7.33 -12.04 -7.37
C ARG A 37 7.94 -12.03 -8.76
N ASP A 38 9.22 -12.36 -8.85
CA ASP A 38 9.93 -12.51 -10.14
C ASP A 38 9.86 -11.24 -11.00
N GLY A 39 10.00 -10.08 -10.37
CA GLY A 39 10.00 -8.79 -11.07
C GLY A 39 11.31 -8.51 -11.80
N SER A 40 11.31 -7.43 -12.59
CA SER A 40 12.46 -7.04 -13.41
C SER A 40 13.62 -6.47 -12.58
N ILE A 41 13.33 -5.78 -11.47
CA ILE A 41 14.32 -5.06 -10.66
C ILE A 41 14.76 -5.91 -9.47
N ALA A 42 13.83 -6.59 -8.82
CA ALA A 42 14.10 -7.39 -7.62
C ALA A 42 13.19 -8.62 -7.60
N PRO A 43 13.58 -9.68 -6.85
CA PRO A 43 12.76 -10.89 -6.74
C PRO A 43 11.35 -10.63 -6.24
N PHE A 44 11.19 -9.66 -5.34
CA PHE A 44 9.90 -9.30 -4.77
C PHE A 44 9.72 -7.79 -4.73
N SER A 45 8.48 -7.33 -4.96
CA SER A 45 8.13 -5.92 -4.82
C SER A 45 6.76 -5.77 -4.18
N ILE A 46 6.58 -4.69 -3.45
CA ILE A 46 5.29 -4.28 -2.91
C ILE A 46 4.99 -2.88 -3.41
N THR A 47 3.88 -2.74 -4.12
CA THR A 47 3.36 -1.44 -4.56
C THR A 47 2.10 -1.15 -3.77
N CYS A 48 2.05 0.02 -3.16
CA CYS A 48 0.89 0.41 -2.35
C CYS A 48 0.48 1.84 -2.65
N GLY A 49 -0.73 2.17 -2.27
CA GLY A 49 -1.23 3.53 -2.40
C GLY A 49 -2.43 3.80 -1.52
N VAL A 50 -2.60 5.08 -1.20
CA VAL A 50 -3.83 5.63 -0.64
C VAL A 50 -4.35 6.57 -1.72
N TYR A 51 -5.54 6.30 -2.22
CA TYR A 51 -6.08 7.02 -3.38
C TYR A 51 -6.12 8.54 -3.16
N GLY A 52 -5.49 9.27 -4.07
CA GLY A 52 -5.39 10.72 -4.00
C GLY A 52 -4.26 11.26 -3.11
N TRP A 53 -3.51 10.40 -2.40
CA TRP A 53 -2.50 10.84 -1.43
C TRP A 53 -1.08 10.33 -1.71
N ILE A 54 -0.92 9.02 -1.99
CA ILE A 54 0.40 8.41 -2.15
C ILE A 54 0.32 7.19 -3.07
N CYS A 55 1.40 6.98 -3.82
CA CYS A 55 1.72 5.70 -4.46
C CYS A 55 3.20 5.43 -4.20
N HIS A 56 3.53 4.24 -3.70
CA HIS A 56 4.88 3.90 -3.26
C HIS A 56 5.22 2.45 -3.55
N THR A 57 6.44 2.19 -4.01
CA THR A 57 6.93 0.84 -4.29
C THR A 57 8.20 0.58 -3.49
N ARG A 58 8.29 -0.62 -2.91
CA ARG A 58 9.45 -1.08 -2.18
C ARG A 58 9.87 -2.46 -2.70
N PHE A 59 11.20 -2.70 -2.77
CA PHE A 59 11.78 -3.93 -3.30
C PHE A 59 12.40 -4.79 -2.20
N PHE A 60 12.35 -6.11 -2.38
CA PHE A 60 12.85 -7.09 -1.41
C PHE A 60 13.62 -8.20 -2.09
N GLY A 61 14.61 -8.75 -1.37
CA GLY A 61 15.43 -9.86 -1.84
C GLY A 61 14.85 -11.24 -1.51
N THR A 62 13.97 -11.34 -0.52
CA THR A 62 13.42 -12.62 -0.06
C THR A 62 11.91 -12.54 0.13
N ALA A 63 11.25 -13.71 -0.03
CA ALA A 63 9.81 -13.85 0.19
C ALA A 63 9.43 -13.57 1.66
N GLU A 64 10.28 -13.96 2.59
CA GLU A 64 10.04 -13.76 4.02
C GLU A 64 9.99 -12.28 4.38
N GLU A 65 10.98 -11.50 3.93
CA GLU A 65 11.02 -10.06 4.15
C GLU A 65 9.82 -9.37 3.51
N ALA A 66 9.47 -9.76 2.28
CA ALA A 66 8.34 -9.18 1.57
C ALA A 66 7.02 -9.48 2.28
N GLY A 67 6.83 -10.71 2.77
CA GLY A 67 5.62 -11.10 3.47
C GLY A 67 5.43 -10.36 4.79
N GLU A 68 6.49 -10.21 5.57
CA GLU A 68 6.47 -9.45 6.82
C GLU A 68 6.18 -7.97 6.56
N ALA A 69 6.84 -7.38 5.56
CA ALA A 69 6.61 -6.00 5.19
C ALA A 69 5.19 -5.77 4.68
N PHE A 70 4.64 -6.71 3.91
CA PHE A 70 3.27 -6.62 3.40
C PHE A 70 2.27 -6.42 4.55
N GLU A 71 2.35 -7.24 5.58
CA GLU A 71 1.47 -7.14 6.74
C GLU A 71 1.70 -5.84 7.53
N ALA A 72 2.97 -5.45 7.74
CA ALA A 72 3.29 -4.22 8.44
C ALA A 72 2.82 -2.97 7.66
N MET A 73 2.99 -2.95 6.36
CA MET A 73 2.53 -1.86 5.51
C MET A 73 1.01 -1.72 5.53
N LYS A 74 0.28 -2.84 5.53
CA LYS A 74 -1.19 -2.82 5.65
C LYS A 74 -1.65 -2.13 6.93
N VAL A 75 -1.00 -2.43 8.06
CA VAL A 75 -1.33 -1.80 9.35
C VAL A 75 -1.12 -0.29 9.27
N GLU A 76 0.03 0.13 8.75
CA GLU A 76 0.35 1.56 8.66
C GLU A 76 -0.52 2.30 7.64
N LEU A 77 -0.86 1.67 6.52
CA LEU A 77 -1.80 2.25 5.57
C LEU A 77 -3.19 2.44 6.19
N GLY A 78 -3.64 1.46 6.99
CA GLY A 78 -4.89 1.57 7.73
C GLY A 78 -4.88 2.74 8.71
N ASN A 79 -3.75 2.98 9.38
CA ASN A 79 -3.58 4.11 10.27
C ASN A 79 -3.68 5.45 9.51
N ILE A 80 -3.05 5.55 8.34
CA ILE A 80 -3.16 6.73 7.48
C ILE A 80 -4.62 6.97 7.06
N LEU A 81 -5.32 5.94 6.64
CA LEU A 81 -6.72 6.03 6.25
C LEU A 81 -7.60 6.58 7.37
N SER A 82 -7.32 6.18 8.61
CA SER A 82 -8.09 6.64 9.77
C SER A 82 -7.94 8.14 10.05
N LEU A 83 -6.90 8.77 9.51
CA LEU A 83 -6.64 10.20 9.66
C LEU A 83 -7.39 11.05 8.64
N ILE A 84 -7.86 10.45 7.54
CA ILE A 84 -8.48 11.19 6.43
C ILE A 84 -9.85 11.71 6.88
N PRO A 85 -10.05 13.06 6.91
CA PRO A 85 -11.33 13.63 7.31
C PRO A 85 -12.33 13.61 6.16
N LEU A 86 -13.60 13.79 6.50
CA LEU A 86 -14.63 14.08 5.49
C LEU A 86 -14.36 15.48 4.90
N GLU A 87 -14.72 15.68 3.62
CA GLU A 87 -14.56 16.97 2.96
C GLU A 87 -15.31 18.10 3.68
N SER A 88 -16.42 17.77 4.34
CA SER A 88 -17.22 18.70 5.12
C SER A 88 -16.63 19.02 6.50
N ASP A 89 -15.53 18.38 6.90
CA ASP A 89 -14.93 18.62 8.21
C ASP A 89 -14.37 20.05 8.27
N PRO A 90 -14.77 20.87 9.28
CA PRO A 90 -14.29 22.26 9.39
C PRO A 90 -12.79 22.36 9.66
N GLU A 91 -12.14 21.29 10.13
CA GLU A 91 -10.70 21.23 10.41
C GLU A 91 -9.93 20.46 9.33
N VAL A 92 -10.49 20.33 8.13
CA VAL A 92 -9.90 19.53 7.04
C VAL A 92 -8.45 19.93 6.72
N ASP A 93 -8.14 21.22 6.72
CA ASP A 93 -6.79 21.70 6.39
C ASP A 93 -5.77 21.33 7.46
N ALA A 94 -6.16 21.44 8.75
CA ALA A 94 -5.29 21.04 9.86
C ALA A 94 -5.06 19.51 9.86
N LYS A 95 -6.11 18.73 9.60
CA LYS A 95 -6.03 17.27 9.52
C LYS A 95 -5.22 16.81 8.31
N ARG A 96 -5.28 17.55 7.21
CA ARG A 96 -4.49 17.26 6.00
C ARG A 96 -2.99 17.25 6.30
N ARG A 97 -2.52 18.18 7.14
CA ARG A 97 -1.11 18.21 7.54
C ARG A 97 -0.71 16.97 8.33
N LEU A 98 -1.59 16.47 9.21
CA LEU A 98 -1.34 15.23 9.94
C LEU A 98 -1.19 14.03 9.01
N ILE A 99 -1.98 14.00 7.94
CA ILE A 99 -1.91 12.93 6.94
C ILE A 99 -0.59 13.00 6.17
N VAL A 100 -0.19 14.19 5.74
CA VAL A 100 1.09 14.39 5.04
C VAL A 100 2.26 13.94 5.90
N ASP A 101 2.27 14.30 7.18
CA ASP A 101 3.32 13.88 8.12
C ASP A 101 3.32 12.35 8.29
N ALA A 102 2.15 11.72 8.40
CA ALA A 102 2.03 10.27 8.51
C ALA A 102 2.53 9.55 7.25
N ILE A 103 2.27 10.12 6.07
CA ILE A 103 2.78 9.59 4.80
C ILE A 103 4.30 9.68 4.74
N GLN A 104 4.88 10.81 5.17
CA GLN A 104 6.34 10.95 5.21
C GLN A 104 6.98 9.95 6.14
N ASP A 105 6.40 9.71 7.31
CA ASP A 105 6.86 8.69 8.26
C ASP A 105 6.76 7.29 7.66
N PHE A 106 5.68 7.00 6.94
CA PHE A 106 5.49 5.73 6.24
C PHE A 106 6.59 5.48 5.21
N VAL A 107 6.86 6.47 4.35
CA VAL A 107 7.90 6.35 3.31
C VAL A 107 9.29 6.21 3.93
N ALA A 108 9.56 6.88 5.04
CA ALA A 108 10.82 6.77 5.76
C ALA A 108 10.99 5.37 6.39
N ARG A 109 9.91 4.77 6.89
CA ARG A 109 9.93 3.42 7.46
C ARG A 109 10.03 2.33 6.40
N PHE A 110 9.40 2.54 5.23
CA PHE A 110 9.38 1.58 4.12
C PHE A 110 9.98 2.21 2.86
N PRO A 111 11.30 2.51 2.87
CA PRO A 111 11.94 3.25 1.77
C PRO A 111 11.99 2.50 0.43
#